data_2bb6dedbb393fad7011770ac3fdd8fa1
#
_entry.id   2bb6dedbb393fad7011770ac3fdd8fa1
#
_cell.length_a   1.000
_cell.length_b   1.000
_cell.length_c   1.000
_cell.angle_alpha   90.00
_cell.angle_beta   90.00
_cell.angle_gamma   90.00
#
_symmetry.space_group_name_H-M   'P 1'
#
loop_
_entity.id
_entity.type
_entity.pdbx_description
1 polymer ?
#
loop_
_entity_poly.entity_id
_entity_poly.type
_entity_poly.pdbx_seq_one_letter_code
_entity_poly.pdbx_strand_id
1 'polypeptide(L)'
;MLNNSRLNILLVALLIIAAGIISLPVTLSTFAQTSSGGMKKATNGGALDVLLQPSPQPIANKGQTSFKVTFLQKGTDKVEPHIDYDFVIMNGKKQVFEASQLAGQPGKPLHTAEGIVTIPYTFQSPGDYSVNIMVYGILFNPIRPESAEYSLKVTP
;
A
#
# COMPACT_ATOMS: atom_id res chain seq x y z
N MET A 1 -37.55 -46.05 -73.01
CA MET A 1 -38.35 -46.80 -72.03
C MET A 1 -38.20 -46.12 -70.71
N LEU A 2 -39.12 -45.29 -70.37
CA LEU A 2 -39.98 -45.25 -69.24
C LEU A 2 -39.42 -45.89 -67.95
N ASN A 3 -39.22 -45.15 -66.86
CA ASN A 3 -40.20 -45.27 -65.81
C ASN A 3 -40.05 -44.18 -64.74
N ASN A 4 -41.18 -43.61 -64.43
CA ASN A 4 -41.53 -42.76 -63.30
C ASN A 4 -41.29 -43.48 -62.01
N SER A 5 -40.96 -42.75 -61.00
CA SER A 5 -41.64 -42.91 -59.71
C SER A 5 -41.32 -41.82 -58.73
N ARG A 6 -42.24 -40.95 -58.59
CA ARG A 6 -42.98 -40.64 -57.37
C ARG A 6 -42.13 -39.98 -56.23
N LEU A 7 -42.28 -38.75 -56.31
CA LEU A 7 -42.42 -37.81 -55.20
C LEU A 7 -42.98 -38.46 -53.93
N ASN A 8 -42.16 -38.57 -52.90
CA ASN A 8 -42.63 -38.77 -51.54
C ASN A 8 -42.24 -37.56 -50.68
N ILE A 9 -43.23 -36.73 -50.47
CA ILE A 9 -43.23 -35.65 -49.53
C ILE A 9 -43.27 -36.26 -48.13
N LEU A 10 -42.18 -36.27 -47.42
CA LEU A 10 -42.15 -36.56 -45.99
C LEU A 10 -42.08 -35.24 -45.25
N LEU A 11 -43.23 -34.93 -44.69
CA LEU A 11 -43.38 -33.82 -43.70
C LEU A 11 -42.57 -34.17 -42.49
N VAL A 12 -41.39 -33.54 -42.30
CA VAL A 12 -40.65 -33.60 -41.07
C VAL A 12 -41.12 -32.41 -40.23
N ALA A 13 -41.89 -32.74 -39.21
CA ALA A 13 -42.30 -31.78 -38.19
C ALA A 13 -41.05 -31.23 -37.48
N LEU A 14 -40.80 -29.92 -37.62
CA LEU A 14 -39.75 -29.19 -36.94
C LEU A 14 -40.17 -28.97 -35.50
N LEU A 15 -39.69 -29.80 -34.60
CA LEU A 15 -39.87 -29.63 -33.16
C LEU A 15 -38.91 -28.54 -32.70
N ILE A 16 -39.40 -27.31 -32.54
CA ILE A 16 -38.62 -26.21 -31.96
C ILE A 16 -38.59 -26.45 -30.46
N ILE A 17 -37.48 -27.01 -29.95
CA ILE A 17 -37.16 -27.02 -28.52
C ILE A 17 -36.63 -25.65 -28.20
N ALA A 18 -37.48 -24.81 -27.62
CA ALA A 18 -37.05 -23.55 -26.99
C ALA A 18 -36.22 -23.86 -25.74
N ALA A 19 -34.91 -23.99 -25.88
CA ALA A 19 -33.98 -24.03 -24.75
C ALA A 19 -33.96 -22.65 -24.15
N GLY A 20 -34.71 -22.47 -23.06
CA GLY A 20 -34.62 -21.27 -22.21
C GLY A 20 -33.23 -21.15 -21.64
N ILE A 21 -32.44 -20.19 -22.14
CA ILE A 21 -31.18 -19.83 -21.55
C ILE A 21 -31.51 -19.06 -20.27
N ILE A 22 -31.48 -19.76 -19.15
CA ILE A 22 -31.49 -19.11 -17.82
C ILE A 22 -30.12 -18.46 -17.64
N SER A 23 -30.02 -17.19 -18.03
CA SER A 23 -28.86 -16.36 -17.69
C SER A 23 -28.91 -16.04 -16.21
N LEU A 24 -28.19 -16.82 -15.42
CA LEU A 24 -27.90 -16.46 -14.03
C LEU A 24 -27.03 -15.19 -14.04
N PRO A 25 -27.40 -14.14 -13.29
CA PRO A 25 -26.52 -13.00 -13.14
C PRO A 25 -25.26 -13.47 -12.38
N VAL A 26 -24.14 -13.54 -13.08
CA VAL A 26 -22.83 -13.65 -12.44
C VAL A 26 -22.59 -12.33 -11.75
N THR A 27 -22.89 -12.25 -10.45
CA THR A 27 -22.43 -11.16 -9.62
C THR A 27 -20.92 -11.29 -9.53
N LEU A 28 -20.21 -10.57 -10.39
CA LEU A 28 -18.79 -10.28 -10.19
C LEU A 28 -18.68 -9.51 -8.88
N SER A 29 -18.38 -10.23 -7.81
CA SER A 29 -17.87 -9.59 -6.60
C SER A 29 -16.54 -8.98 -6.99
N THR A 30 -16.57 -7.70 -7.33
CA THR A 30 -15.39 -6.86 -7.35
C THR A 30 -14.85 -6.89 -5.93
N PHE A 31 -13.91 -7.79 -5.66
CA PHE A 31 -13.02 -7.60 -4.53
C PHE A 31 -12.38 -6.25 -4.79
N ALA A 32 -12.81 -5.24 -4.06
CA ALA A 32 -12.08 -4.00 -3.97
C ALA A 32 -10.69 -4.40 -3.50
N GLN A 33 -9.77 -4.47 -4.43
CA GLN A 33 -8.35 -4.55 -4.14
C GLN A 33 -8.08 -3.26 -3.36
N THR A 34 -8.07 -3.36 -2.02
CA THR A 34 -7.53 -2.32 -1.18
C THR A 34 -6.09 -2.20 -1.64
N SER A 35 -5.86 -1.30 -2.58
CA SER A 35 -4.52 -0.84 -2.89
C SER A 35 -3.99 -0.41 -1.53
N SER A 36 -3.05 -1.15 -0.99
CA SER A 36 -2.24 -0.73 0.15
C SER A 36 -1.48 0.51 -0.32
N GLY A 37 -2.20 1.65 -0.31
CA GLY A 37 -1.74 2.91 -0.85
C GLY A 37 -0.55 3.39 -0.06
N GLY A 38 0.63 2.97 -0.47
CA GLY A 38 1.89 3.50 0.03
C GLY A 38 2.10 4.90 -0.52
N MET A 39 2.66 5.78 0.30
CA MET A 39 3.06 7.12 -0.07
C MET A 39 4.56 7.11 -0.31
N LYS A 40 4.98 7.28 -1.56
CA LYS A 40 6.40 7.35 -1.94
C LYS A 40 6.81 8.82 -2.10
N LYS A 41 7.89 9.22 -1.44
CA LYS A 41 8.48 10.56 -1.56
C LYS A 41 10.00 10.48 -1.57
N ALA A 42 10.64 11.34 -2.36
CA ALA A 42 12.07 11.57 -2.23
C ALA A 42 12.38 12.32 -0.93
N THR A 43 13.53 12.05 -0.34
CA THR A 43 14.09 12.89 0.73
C THR A 43 14.36 14.30 0.19
N ASN A 44 14.34 15.30 1.06
CA ASN A 44 14.52 16.72 0.67
C ASN A 44 15.88 17.03 0.02
N GLY A 45 16.91 16.23 0.31
CA GLY A 45 18.20 16.29 -0.38
C GLY A 45 18.29 15.36 -1.59
N GLY A 46 17.33 14.45 -1.73
CA GLY A 46 17.19 13.56 -2.88
C GLY A 46 18.16 12.39 -2.90
N ALA A 47 18.72 11.98 -1.77
CA ALA A 47 19.59 10.82 -1.69
C ALA A 47 18.83 9.50 -1.85
N LEU A 48 17.59 9.44 -1.34
CA LEU A 48 16.72 8.26 -1.36
C LEU A 48 15.28 8.62 -1.73
N ASP A 49 14.52 7.61 -2.13
CA ASP A 49 13.08 7.61 -2.03
C ASP A 49 12.65 6.82 -0.78
N VAL A 50 11.61 7.28 -0.12
CA VAL A 50 11.03 6.60 1.04
C VAL A 50 9.59 6.25 0.75
N LEU A 51 9.22 4.98 0.97
CA LEU A 51 7.84 4.49 0.85
C LEU A 51 7.27 4.27 2.26
N LEU A 52 6.22 5.00 2.61
CA LEU A 52 5.49 4.86 3.86
C LEU A 52 4.16 4.17 3.62
N GLN A 53 3.90 3.07 4.33
CA GLN A 53 2.68 2.27 4.22
C GLN A 53 2.06 2.06 5.60
N PRO A 54 1.14 2.93 6.03
CA PRO A 54 0.37 2.69 7.25
C PRO A 54 -0.68 1.62 7.05
N SER A 55 -0.90 0.79 8.08
CA SER A 55 -1.93 -0.26 8.12
C SER A 55 -2.48 -0.41 9.54
N PRO A 56 -3.83 -0.52 9.72
CA PRO A 56 -4.86 -0.46 8.70
C PRO A 56 -5.07 0.94 8.11
N GLN A 57 -5.82 1.01 7.02
CA GLN A 57 -6.34 2.25 6.48
C GLN A 57 -7.86 2.13 6.29
N PRO A 58 -8.63 3.15 6.66
CA PRO A 58 -8.21 4.43 7.26
C PRO A 58 -7.56 4.25 8.63
N ILE A 59 -6.70 5.19 9.01
CA ILE A 59 -6.09 5.20 10.35
C ILE A 59 -7.14 5.69 11.35
N ALA A 60 -7.39 4.87 12.38
CA ALA A 60 -8.32 5.22 13.46
C ALA A 60 -7.57 5.53 14.76
N ASN A 61 -8.15 6.45 15.58
CA ASN A 61 -7.63 6.67 16.92
C ASN A 61 -7.88 5.44 17.82
N LYS A 62 -7.07 5.29 18.85
CA LYS A 62 -7.10 4.17 19.83
C LYS A 62 -6.85 2.78 19.21
N GLY A 63 -6.76 2.66 17.89
CA GLY A 63 -6.31 1.47 17.19
C GLY A 63 -4.81 1.49 16.95
N GLN A 64 -4.17 0.32 17.02
CA GLN A 64 -2.76 0.21 16.64
C GLN A 64 -2.60 0.37 15.12
N THR A 65 -1.72 1.26 14.72
CA THR A 65 -1.28 1.44 13.33
C THR A 65 0.15 0.95 13.20
N SER A 66 0.41 0.12 12.21
CA SER A 66 1.76 -0.31 11.84
C SER A 66 2.23 0.50 10.64
N PHE A 67 3.34 1.20 10.77
CA PHE A 67 3.97 1.96 9.70
C PHE A 67 5.10 1.12 9.10
N LYS A 68 4.87 0.54 7.92
CA LYS A 68 5.97 -0.06 7.18
C LYS A 68 6.68 1.05 6.40
N VAL A 69 7.96 1.23 6.66
CA VAL A 69 8.86 2.14 5.96
C VAL A 69 9.80 1.32 5.11
N THR A 70 9.93 1.66 3.84
CA THR A 70 10.88 1.06 2.92
C THR A 70 11.75 2.16 2.34
N PHE A 71 13.05 2.06 2.53
CA PHE A 71 14.02 2.95 1.90
C PHE A 71 14.39 2.41 0.54
N LEU A 72 14.33 3.25 -0.48
CA LEU A 72 14.51 2.86 -1.87
C LEU A 72 15.64 3.67 -2.50
N GLN A 73 16.38 3.03 -3.38
CA GLN A 73 17.33 3.73 -4.25
C GLN A 73 16.57 4.78 -5.08
N LYS A 74 17.10 5.98 -5.13
CA LYS A 74 16.47 7.12 -5.79
C LYS A 74 15.96 6.78 -7.19
N GLY A 75 14.66 7.09 -7.42
CA GLY A 75 14.02 6.90 -8.73
C GLY A 75 13.75 5.44 -9.10
N THR A 76 13.92 4.51 -8.16
CA THR A 76 13.68 3.07 -8.40
C THR A 76 12.74 2.47 -7.37
N ASP A 77 12.42 1.18 -7.51
CA ASP A 77 11.72 0.39 -6.49
C ASP A 77 12.66 -0.62 -5.80
N LYS A 78 13.97 -0.46 -5.97
CA LYS A 78 14.97 -1.31 -5.30
C LYS A 78 15.18 -0.81 -3.88
N VAL A 79 15.13 -1.72 -2.93
CA VAL A 79 15.41 -1.42 -1.53
C VAL A 79 16.88 -1.03 -1.36
N GLU A 80 17.12 0.05 -0.60
CA GLU A 80 18.45 0.46 -0.17
C GLU A 80 18.70 -0.08 1.24
N PRO A 81 19.68 -0.99 1.43
CA PRO A 81 19.99 -1.56 2.73
C PRO A 81 20.89 -0.61 3.56
N HIS A 82 21.09 -0.97 4.83
CA HIS A 82 22.00 -0.27 5.75
C HIS A 82 21.73 1.22 5.85
N ILE A 83 20.54 1.55 6.35
CA ILE A 83 20.10 2.93 6.54
C ILE A 83 20.14 3.30 8.02
N ASP A 84 20.74 4.46 8.33
CA ASP A 84 20.63 5.12 9.63
C ASP A 84 19.51 6.14 9.56
N TYR A 85 18.50 5.99 10.42
CA TYR A 85 17.25 6.74 10.32
C TYR A 85 16.67 7.09 11.69
N ASP A 86 15.67 7.97 11.69
CA ASP A 86 14.69 8.10 12.78
C ASP A 86 13.28 8.29 12.19
N PHE A 87 12.28 8.03 13.00
CA PHE A 87 10.89 8.14 12.64
C PHE A 87 10.15 8.93 13.71
N VAL A 88 9.61 10.08 13.34
CA VAL A 88 8.97 11.03 14.24
C VAL A 88 7.54 11.29 13.82
N ILE A 89 6.60 11.27 14.78
CA ILE A 89 5.22 11.70 14.56
C ILE A 89 5.00 13.04 15.25
N MET A 90 4.40 13.97 14.49
CA MET A 90 4.03 15.30 14.97
C MET A 90 2.51 15.48 14.97
N ASN A 91 1.98 16.19 15.96
CA ASN A 91 0.63 16.77 15.94
C ASN A 91 0.79 18.30 15.96
N GLY A 92 0.63 18.90 14.79
CA GLY A 92 1.03 20.30 14.59
C GLY A 92 2.52 20.50 14.89
N LYS A 93 2.84 21.36 15.85
CA LYS A 93 4.23 21.62 16.28
C LYS A 93 4.72 20.69 17.40
N LYS A 94 3.87 19.84 17.94
CA LYS A 94 4.20 18.98 19.07
C LYS A 94 4.66 17.61 18.57
N GLN A 95 5.86 17.19 18.95
CA GLN A 95 6.31 15.82 18.79
C GLN A 95 5.53 14.92 19.76
N VAL A 96 4.91 13.88 19.23
CA VAL A 96 4.12 12.91 20.00
C VAL A 96 4.73 11.51 20.02
N PHE A 97 5.69 11.26 19.13
CA PHE A 97 6.42 9.99 19.07
C PHE A 97 7.78 10.19 18.39
N GLU A 98 8.78 9.43 18.84
CA GLU A 98 10.10 9.32 18.23
C GLU A 98 10.60 7.87 18.42
N ALA A 99 10.98 7.22 17.34
CA ALA A 99 11.37 5.82 17.39
C ALA A 99 12.67 5.58 18.12
N SER A 100 13.64 6.48 17.99
CA SER A 100 14.91 6.41 18.74
C SER A 100 14.71 6.55 20.25
N GLN A 101 13.77 7.38 20.69
CA GLN A 101 13.41 7.51 22.10
C GLN A 101 12.78 6.22 22.63
N LEU A 102 11.86 5.59 21.84
CA LEU A 102 11.26 4.31 22.22
C LEU A 102 12.30 3.19 22.34
N ALA A 103 13.31 3.22 21.48
CA ALA A 103 14.42 2.26 21.49
C ALA A 103 15.45 2.53 22.63
N GLY A 104 15.22 3.54 23.48
CA GLY A 104 16.14 3.92 24.55
C GLY A 104 17.40 4.64 24.06
N GLN A 105 17.37 5.19 22.86
CA GLN A 105 18.50 5.90 22.23
C GLN A 105 18.09 7.31 21.76
N PRO A 106 17.49 8.16 22.63
CA PRO A 106 16.96 9.44 22.19
C PRO A 106 18.03 10.29 21.49
N GLY A 107 17.67 10.83 20.32
CA GLY A 107 18.55 11.66 19.50
C GLY A 107 19.69 10.92 18.81
N LYS A 108 19.71 9.58 18.84
CA LYS A 108 20.67 8.77 18.07
C LYS A 108 19.94 8.05 16.95
N PRO A 109 20.48 8.03 15.73
CA PRO A 109 19.88 7.28 14.64
C PRO A 109 19.74 5.79 14.98
N LEU A 110 18.62 5.22 14.57
CA LEU A 110 18.42 3.77 14.51
C LEU A 110 19.02 3.23 13.22
N HIS A 111 19.35 1.94 13.20
CA HIS A 111 19.89 1.28 12.03
C HIS A 111 18.96 0.17 11.52
N THR A 112 18.77 0.10 10.21
CA THR A 112 18.15 -1.04 9.55
C THR A 112 19.10 -1.64 8.52
N ALA A 113 19.41 -2.93 8.68
CA ALA A 113 20.25 -3.66 7.73
C ALA A 113 19.49 -3.98 6.43
N GLU A 114 18.20 -4.22 6.53
CA GLU A 114 17.36 -4.63 5.40
C GLU A 114 16.80 -3.44 4.60
N GLY A 115 16.91 -2.20 5.10
CA GLY A 115 16.28 -1.04 4.49
C GLY A 115 14.75 -1.03 4.58
N ILE A 116 14.20 -1.88 5.44
CA ILE A 116 12.76 -2.00 5.71
C ILE A 116 12.57 -2.07 7.22
N VAL A 117 11.62 -1.28 7.74
CA VAL A 117 11.27 -1.29 9.16
C VAL A 117 9.75 -1.24 9.32
N THR A 118 9.27 -1.75 10.45
CA THR A 118 7.86 -1.66 10.83
C THR A 118 7.78 -1.03 12.22
N ILE A 119 7.08 0.10 12.34
CA ILE A 119 6.99 0.88 13.56
C ILE A 119 5.52 0.91 13.99
N PRO A 120 5.18 0.32 15.15
CA PRO A 120 3.83 0.38 15.68
C PRO A 120 3.60 1.68 16.44
N TYR A 121 2.42 2.27 16.28
CA TYR A 121 1.98 3.43 17.05
C TYR A 121 0.45 3.42 17.24
N THR A 122 -0.02 3.96 18.37
CA THR A 122 -1.44 4.13 18.66
C THR A 122 -1.75 5.60 18.87
N PHE A 123 -2.53 6.18 17.95
CA PHE A 123 -2.98 7.56 18.05
C PHE A 123 -3.98 7.72 19.18
N GLN A 124 -3.78 8.72 20.04
CA GLN A 124 -4.65 8.96 21.20
C GLN A 124 -5.88 9.79 20.87
N SER A 125 -5.84 10.56 19.79
CA SER A 125 -6.94 11.43 19.33
C SER A 125 -7.01 11.48 17.82
N PRO A 126 -8.21 11.72 17.25
CA PRO A 126 -8.34 12.01 15.82
C PRO A 126 -7.73 13.38 15.51
N GLY A 127 -7.41 13.60 14.23
CA GLY A 127 -6.87 14.87 13.77
C GLY A 127 -5.85 14.71 12.65
N ASP A 128 -5.18 15.82 12.35
CA ASP A 128 -4.13 15.88 11.35
C ASP A 128 -2.76 15.72 12.02
N TYR A 129 -1.97 14.81 11.49
CA TYR A 129 -0.62 14.49 11.95
C TYR A 129 0.35 14.56 10.78
N SER A 130 1.63 14.69 11.07
CA SER A 130 2.68 14.42 10.10
C SER A 130 3.64 13.36 10.62
N VAL A 131 4.17 12.57 9.68
CA VAL A 131 5.28 11.65 9.91
C VAL A 131 6.50 12.21 9.22
N ASN A 132 7.58 12.36 9.95
CA ASN A 132 8.87 12.79 9.44
C ASN A 132 9.88 11.65 9.58
N ILE A 133 10.39 11.18 8.44
CA ILE A 133 11.39 10.12 8.38
C ILE A 133 12.73 10.78 8.04
N MET A 134 13.62 10.78 9.02
CA MET A 134 14.97 11.34 8.92
C MET A 134 15.94 10.26 8.44
N VAL A 135 16.88 10.61 7.58
CA VAL A 135 17.97 9.73 7.11
C VAL A 135 19.29 10.40 7.42
N TYR A 136 20.16 9.68 8.13
CA TYR A 136 21.45 10.16 8.60
C TYR A 136 22.65 9.45 7.97
N GLY A 137 22.43 8.24 7.45
CA GLY A 137 23.47 7.40 6.84
C GLY A 137 22.90 6.42 5.83
N ILE A 138 23.70 6.09 4.82
CA ILE A 138 23.39 5.13 3.74
C ILE A 138 24.61 4.25 3.54
N LEU A 139 24.42 2.90 3.55
CA LEU A 139 25.51 1.93 3.35
C LEU A 139 26.72 2.20 4.27
N PHE A 140 26.43 2.45 5.56
CA PHE A 140 27.42 2.77 6.60
C PHE A 140 28.18 4.11 6.40
N ASN A 141 27.79 4.93 5.43
CA ASN A 141 28.36 6.24 5.21
C ASN A 141 27.42 7.31 5.78
N PRO A 142 27.85 8.14 6.73
CA PRO A 142 27.05 9.25 7.19
C PRO A 142 26.83 10.25 6.05
N ILE A 143 25.61 10.79 5.98
CA ILE A 143 25.24 11.84 5.03
C ILE A 143 24.80 13.09 5.79
N ARG A 144 24.69 14.21 5.09
CA ARG A 144 23.95 15.36 5.62
C ARG A 144 22.50 14.90 5.88
N PRO A 145 21.96 15.12 7.09
CA PRO A 145 20.61 14.67 7.40
C PRO A 145 19.57 15.15 6.38
N GLU A 146 18.80 14.22 5.86
CA GLU A 146 17.71 14.45 4.91
C GLU A 146 16.40 13.93 5.51
N SER A 147 15.26 14.39 4.97
CA SER A 147 13.97 13.96 5.48
C SER A 147 12.93 13.77 4.38
N ALA A 148 11.97 12.87 4.64
CA ALA A 148 10.73 12.74 3.89
C ALA A 148 9.56 12.95 4.86
N GLU A 149 8.65 13.88 4.54
CA GLU A 149 7.51 14.24 5.38
C GLU A 149 6.20 13.83 4.74
N TYR A 150 5.29 13.25 5.54
CA TYR A 150 3.98 12.74 5.13
C TYR A 150 2.88 13.30 6.01
N SER A 151 1.80 13.77 5.39
CA SER A 151 0.59 14.17 6.11
C SER A 151 -0.32 12.97 6.29
N LEU A 152 -0.88 12.80 7.49
CA LEU A 152 -1.79 11.73 7.84
C LEU A 152 -3.06 12.30 8.43
N LYS A 153 -4.20 11.67 8.12
CA LYS A 153 -5.47 11.96 8.78
C LYS A 153 -5.88 10.77 9.64
N VAL A 154 -6.10 11.03 10.91
CA VAL A 154 -6.59 10.04 11.88
C VAL A 154 -8.06 10.29 12.13
N THR A 155 -8.89 9.27 11.91
CA THR A 155 -10.35 9.33 12.11
C THR A 155 -10.73 8.91 13.54
N PRO A 156 -11.93 9.26 14.01
CA PRO A 156 -12.47 8.79 15.30
C PRO A 156 -12.54 7.29 15.44
#